data_f5834ce4adc459ef31b342a7920ff393
#
_entry.id   f5834ce4adc459ef31b342a7920ff393
#
_cell.length_a   1.000
_cell.length_b   1.000
_cell.length_c   1.000
_cell.angle_alpha   90.00
_cell.angle_beta   90.00
_cell.angle_gamma   90.00
#
_symmetry.space_group_name_H-M   'P 1'
#
loop_
_entity.id
_entity.type
_entity.pdbx_description
1 polymer ?
#
loop_
_entity_poly.entity_id
_entity_poly.type
_entity_poly.pdbx_seq_one_letter_code
_entity_poly.pdbx_strand_id
1 'polypeptide(L)'
;MNAVTGDEFTQALTTLNVARQAGIDRVVYLSVFDADKAVNVPHFAVKFGAERMPETLGFSATILRPACFIDNEAMIADVVRKHNVYPMPIDSRGVAMVDARDITEIAAIELIRRDRAAGKLPVETINIVGPDILTGADVAAIWTEVLGSPIAYGGDAPGGFEASMANFMPEWMAYEMRIMAEPYVSDGMILQEGDRERLVKMPGRDLHSYRETALAQAG
;
A
#
# COMPACT_ATOMS: atom_id res chain seq x y z
N MET A 1 9.18 10.49 3.15
CA MET A 1 10.12 9.35 3.23
C MET A 1 9.96 8.56 1.96
N ASN A 2 11.04 8.18 1.32
CA ASN A 2 10.98 7.51 0.03
C ASN A 2 11.38 6.03 0.20
N ALA A 3 10.42 5.15 0.13
CA ALA A 3 10.62 3.70 0.21
C ALA A 3 11.59 3.16 -0.86
N VAL A 4 11.68 3.86 -1.99
CA VAL A 4 12.48 3.47 -3.17
C VAL A 4 13.98 3.60 -2.95
N THR A 5 14.45 4.28 -1.89
CA THR A 5 15.89 4.52 -1.67
C THR A 5 16.57 3.50 -0.76
N GLY A 6 15.82 2.58 -0.14
CA GLY A 6 16.35 1.66 0.88
C GLY A 6 16.67 2.30 2.24
N ASP A 7 16.54 3.61 2.38
CA ASP A 7 16.89 4.38 3.59
C ASP A 7 15.69 4.67 4.50
N GLU A 8 14.54 4.08 4.24
CA GLU A 8 13.27 4.45 4.89
C GLU A 8 13.35 4.35 6.41
N PHE A 9 13.96 3.29 6.96
CA PHE A 9 14.10 3.12 8.40
C PHE A 9 14.91 4.24 9.04
N THR A 10 16.06 4.57 8.44
CA THR A 10 16.93 5.67 8.89
C THR A 10 16.18 7.00 8.84
N GLN A 11 15.46 7.26 7.77
CA GLN A 11 14.66 8.48 7.59
C GLN A 11 13.53 8.56 8.63
N ALA A 12 12.80 7.46 8.86
CA ALA A 12 11.74 7.40 9.86
C ALA A 12 12.29 7.68 11.26
N LEU A 13 13.38 7.01 11.63
CA LEU A 13 13.99 7.15 12.94
C LEU A 13 14.53 8.57 13.17
N THR A 14 15.20 9.14 12.16
CA THR A 14 15.69 10.52 12.20
C THR A 14 14.54 11.50 12.37
N THR A 15 13.47 11.34 11.57
CA THR A 15 12.28 12.22 11.63
C THR A 15 11.62 12.16 13.00
N LEU A 16 11.42 10.97 13.58
CA LEU A 16 10.83 10.83 14.91
C LEU A 16 11.71 11.45 15.99
N ASN A 17 13.03 11.29 15.93
CA ASN A 17 13.93 11.93 16.89
C ASN A 17 13.92 13.46 16.79
N VAL A 18 13.92 14.01 15.57
CA VAL A 18 13.81 15.47 15.36
C VAL A 18 12.45 15.99 15.85
N ALA A 19 11.38 15.28 15.53
CA ALA A 19 10.03 15.64 16.03
C ALA A 19 9.99 15.69 17.56
N ARG A 20 10.56 14.69 18.24
CA ARG A 20 10.65 14.65 19.69
C ARG A 20 11.47 15.82 20.26
N GLN A 21 12.61 16.15 19.65
CA GLN A 21 13.43 17.29 20.04
C GLN A 21 12.70 18.63 19.88
N ALA A 22 11.82 18.73 18.87
CA ALA A 22 10.96 19.89 18.63
C ALA A 22 9.72 19.94 19.54
N GLY A 23 9.57 18.99 20.47
CA GLY A 23 8.40 18.94 21.36
C GLY A 23 7.13 18.37 20.73
N ILE A 24 7.21 17.80 19.52
CA ILE A 24 6.09 17.10 18.88
C ILE A 24 5.99 15.71 19.50
N ASP A 25 4.82 15.39 20.02
CA ASP A 25 4.56 14.09 20.68
C ASP A 25 3.36 13.33 20.11
N ARG A 26 2.77 13.83 19.03
CA ARG A 26 1.62 13.23 18.32
C ARG A 26 1.94 13.06 16.85
N VAL A 27 1.81 11.82 16.36
CA VAL A 27 2.18 11.50 14.98
C VAL A 27 1.18 10.51 14.36
N VAL A 28 1.08 10.56 13.04
CA VAL A 28 0.47 9.50 12.22
C VAL A 28 1.56 8.97 11.31
N TYR A 29 1.78 7.66 11.35
CA TYR A 29 2.79 6.98 10.54
C TYR A 29 2.12 6.12 9.48
N LEU A 30 2.49 6.31 8.22
CA LEU A 30 2.02 5.51 7.09
C LEU A 30 2.91 4.28 6.92
N SER A 31 2.38 3.14 7.29
CA SER A 31 2.98 1.82 7.12
C SER A 31 2.39 1.07 5.93
N VAL A 32 2.27 -0.23 6.00
CA VAL A 32 1.70 -1.10 4.97
C VAL A 32 0.91 -2.24 5.63
N PHE A 33 -0.11 -2.72 4.94
CA PHE A 33 -0.92 -3.87 5.34
C PHE A 33 -0.02 -5.11 5.57
N ASP A 34 -0.28 -5.87 6.63
CA ASP A 34 0.46 -7.07 7.00
C ASP A 34 1.98 -6.88 7.19
N ALA A 35 2.44 -5.68 7.55
CA ALA A 35 3.85 -5.39 7.81
C ALA A 35 4.49 -6.36 8.82
N ASP A 36 3.72 -6.82 9.80
CA ASP A 36 4.15 -7.76 10.83
C ASP A 36 4.12 -9.23 10.41
N LYS A 37 3.44 -9.56 9.33
CA LYS A 37 3.35 -10.92 8.79
C LYS A 37 4.40 -11.18 7.70
N ALA A 38 4.65 -10.20 6.84
CA ALA A 38 5.57 -10.31 5.70
C ALA A 38 6.98 -9.78 6.03
N VAL A 39 7.55 -10.19 7.15
CA VAL A 39 8.86 -9.71 7.66
C VAL A 39 10.07 -10.20 6.84
N ASN A 40 9.88 -11.13 5.92
CA ASN A 40 10.88 -11.54 4.94
C ASN A 40 10.96 -10.60 3.74
N VAL A 41 9.98 -9.72 3.55
CA VAL A 41 10.00 -8.67 2.54
C VAL A 41 10.74 -7.45 3.11
N PRO A 42 11.91 -7.06 2.59
CA PRO A 42 12.74 -6.00 3.18
C PRO A 42 11.98 -4.70 3.41
N HIS A 43 11.20 -4.28 2.44
CA HIS A 43 10.36 -3.07 2.52
C HIS A 43 9.32 -3.12 3.65
N PHE A 44 8.68 -4.27 3.86
CA PHE A 44 7.70 -4.46 4.94
C PHE A 44 8.39 -4.56 6.31
N ALA A 45 9.51 -5.29 6.38
CA ALA A 45 10.32 -5.39 7.59
C ALA A 45 10.80 -4.02 8.10
N VAL A 46 11.22 -3.15 7.17
CA VAL A 46 11.64 -1.77 7.48
C VAL A 46 10.48 -0.97 8.06
N LYS A 47 9.29 -1.05 7.46
CA LYS A 47 8.08 -0.39 7.96
C LYS A 47 7.67 -0.92 9.33
N PHE A 48 7.63 -2.24 9.49
CA PHE A 48 7.33 -2.87 10.77
C PHE A 48 8.32 -2.47 11.88
N GLY A 49 9.62 -2.40 11.55
CA GLY A 49 10.62 -1.87 12.47
C GLY A 49 10.33 -0.42 12.89
N ALA A 50 9.95 0.44 11.94
CA ALA A 50 9.63 1.85 12.19
C ALA A 50 8.34 2.02 13.02
N GLU A 51 7.34 1.15 12.86
CA GLU A 51 6.09 1.16 13.65
C GLU A 51 6.30 1.02 15.15
N ARG A 52 7.37 0.38 15.56
CA ARG A 52 7.69 0.18 16.98
C ARG A 52 8.34 1.39 17.64
N MET A 53 8.88 2.31 16.83
CA MET A 53 9.63 3.46 17.33
C MET A 53 8.75 4.50 18.03
N PRO A 54 7.54 4.84 17.56
CA PRO A 54 6.66 5.76 18.27
C PRO A 54 6.40 5.35 19.71
N GLU A 55 6.10 4.09 19.99
CA GLU A 55 5.90 3.61 21.36
C GLU A 55 7.19 3.73 22.20
N THR A 56 8.31 3.22 21.67
CA THR A 56 9.63 3.28 22.33
C THR A 56 10.05 4.70 22.65
N LEU A 57 9.74 5.67 21.79
CA LEU A 57 10.09 7.08 21.96
C LEU A 57 9.03 7.89 22.73
N GLY A 58 7.92 7.26 23.15
CA GLY A 58 6.87 7.88 23.96
C GLY A 58 5.93 8.79 23.19
N PHE A 59 5.74 8.58 21.90
CA PHE A 59 4.74 9.28 21.09
C PHE A 59 3.32 8.77 21.36
N SER A 60 2.35 9.63 21.16
CA SER A 60 0.96 9.27 20.88
C SER A 60 0.83 9.09 19.37
N ALA A 61 0.67 7.85 18.88
CA ALA A 61 0.74 7.57 17.46
C ALA A 61 -0.42 6.74 16.92
N THR A 62 -0.84 7.03 15.68
CA THR A 62 -1.62 6.10 14.86
C THR A 62 -0.75 5.56 13.73
N ILE A 63 -0.69 4.24 13.64
CA ILE A 63 -0.05 3.52 12.55
C ILE A 63 -1.14 3.17 11.54
N LEU A 64 -1.02 3.69 10.33
CA LEU A 64 -1.94 3.38 9.23
C LEU A 64 -1.32 2.28 8.36
N ARG A 65 -2.01 1.18 8.22
CA ARG A 65 -1.60 0.03 7.39
C ARG A 65 -2.55 -0.11 6.20
N PRO A 66 -2.38 0.69 5.15
CA PRO A 66 -3.19 0.56 3.95
C PRO A 66 -2.80 -0.69 3.14
N ALA A 67 -3.79 -1.26 2.46
CA ALA A 67 -3.61 -2.24 1.41
C ALA A 67 -2.97 -1.60 0.16
N CYS A 68 -2.87 -2.35 -0.93
CA CYS A 68 -2.31 -1.86 -2.19
C CYS A 68 -3.05 -0.60 -2.68
N PHE A 69 -2.30 0.42 -3.08
CA PHE A 69 -2.87 1.66 -3.56
C PHE A 69 -3.37 1.51 -5.00
N ILE A 70 -4.59 1.96 -5.25
CA ILE A 70 -5.13 2.08 -6.62
C ILE A 70 -4.22 2.98 -7.48
N ASP A 71 -3.62 3.99 -6.87
CA ASP A 71 -2.71 4.94 -7.54
C ASP A 71 -1.47 4.27 -8.14
N ASN A 72 -1.08 3.08 -7.67
CA ASN A 72 0.02 2.31 -8.24
C ASN A 72 -0.26 1.85 -9.68
N GLU A 73 -1.53 1.78 -10.08
CA GLU A 73 -1.92 1.45 -11.46
C GLU A 73 -1.34 2.45 -12.48
N ALA A 74 -1.11 3.70 -12.08
CA ALA A 74 -0.46 4.68 -12.94
C ALA A 74 0.97 4.29 -13.34
N MET A 75 1.69 3.55 -12.49
CA MET A 75 3.07 3.12 -12.76
C MET A 75 3.15 2.07 -13.87
N ILE A 76 2.11 1.28 -14.04
CA ILE A 76 2.06 0.19 -15.03
C ILE A 76 1.19 0.51 -16.26
N ALA A 77 0.53 1.67 -16.26
CA ALA A 77 -0.40 2.06 -17.32
C ALA A 77 0.22 1.99 -18.73
N ASP A 78 1.48 2.40 -18.88
CA ASP A 78 2.19 2.33 -20.15
C ASP A 78 2.47 0.90 -20.60
N VAL A 79 2.78 0.00 -19.66
CA VAL A 79 3.00 -1.43 -19.94
C VAL A 79 1.69 -2.05 -20.42
N VAL A 80 0.59 -1.78 -19.71
CA VAL A 80 -0.74 -2.27 -20.08
C VAL A 80 -1.14 -1.80 -21.48
N ARG A 81 -0.98 -0.50 -21.79
CA ARG A 81 -1.31 0.07 -23.11
C ARG A 81 -0.47 -0.49 -24.25
N LYS A 82 0.83 -0.70 -24.02
CA LYS A 82 1.76 -1.16 -25.06
C LYS A 82 1.66 -2.65 -25.37
N HIS A 83 1.37 -3.45 -24.33
CA HIS A 83 1.44 -4.90 -24.43
C HIS A 83 0.09 -5.61 -24.35
N ASN A 84 -0.99 -4.89 -24.05
CA ASN A 84 -2.34 -5.44 -23.81
C ASN A 84 -2.36 -6.53 -22.72
N VAL A 85 -1.50 -6.37 -21.69
CA VAL A 85 -1.38 -7.32 -20.58
C VAL A 85 -1.33 -6.55 -19.27
N TYR A 86 -2.12 -6.99 -18.29
CA TYR A 86 -1.99 -6.55 -16.90
C TYR A 86 -0.92 -7.41 -16.21
N PRO A 87 0.22 -6.82 -15.80
CA PRO A 87 1.39 -7.60 -15.42
C PRO A 87 1.49 -7.95 -13.93
N MET A 88 0.66 -7.35 -13.07
CA MET A 88 0.79 -7.52 -11.61
C MET A 88 0.28 -8.88 -11.14
N PRO A 89 1.10 -9.70 -10.45
CA PRO A 89 0.69 -11.01 -9.94
C PRO A 89 -0.10 -10.84 -8.63
N ILE A 90 -1.42 -10.65 -8.74
CA ILE A 90 -2.32 -10.43 -7.60
C ILE A 90 -3.34 -11.57 -7.39
N ASP A 91 -3.16 -12.67 -8.11
CA ASP A 91 -3.85 -13.96 -8.01
C ASP A 91 -5.40 -13.94 -7.97
N SER A 92 -5.92 -15.14 -7.85
CA SER A 92 -7.35 -15.43 -7.72
C SER A 92 -7.93 -15.09 -6.33
N ARG A 93 -7.09 -14.91 -5.30
CA ARG A 93 -7.53 -14.47 -3.98
C ARG A 93 -7.84 -12.98 -3.94
N GLY A 94 -7.13 -12.22 -4.74
CA GLY A 94 -7.35 -10.80 -4.93
C GLY A 94 -6.74 -9.90 -3.85
N VAL A 95 -6.82 -8.62 -4.11
CA VAL A 95 -6.31 -7.53 -3.28
C VAL A 95 -7.40 -6.51 -3.03
N ALA A 96 -7.57 -6.09 -1.79
CA ALA A 96 -8.51 -5.03 -1.42
C ALA A 96 -7.87 -3.65 -1.64
N MET A 97 -7.73 -3.23 -2.89
CA MET A 97 -7.08 -1.97 -3.26
C MET A 97 -7.77 -0.76 -2.64
N VAL A 98 -7.00 0.23 -2.22
CA VAL A 98 -7.49 1.44 -1.56
C VAL A 98 -7.01 2.71 -2.27
N ASP A 99 -7.88 3.71 -2.36
CA ASP A 99 -7.56 5.02 -2.93
C ASP A 99 -6.72 5.85 -1.94
N ALA A 100 -5.67 6.50 -2.42
CA ALA A 100 -4.79 7.32 -1.58
C ALA A 100 -5.53 8.50 -0.92
N ARG A 101 -6.63 8.97 -1.52
CA ARG A 101 -7.49 10.02 -0.92
C ARG A 101 -8.17 9.52 0.36
N ASP A 102 -8.58 8.26 0.42
CA ASP A 102 -9.18 7.64 1.59
C ASP A 102 -8.17 7.48 2.72
N ILE A 103 -6.95 7.07 2.38
CA ILE A 103 -5.83 7.00 3.34
C ILE A 103 -5.55 8.38 3.93
N THR A 104 -5.54 9.41 3.08
CA THR A 104 -5.28 10.80 3.49
C THR A 104 -6.38 11.35 4.40
N GLU A 105 -7.63 11.01 4.11
CA GLU A 105 -8.78 11.41 4.95
C GLU A 105 -8.70 10.77 6.34
N ILE A 106 -8.39 9.48 6.43
CA ILE A 106 -8.18 8.80 7.71
C ILE A 106 -7.00 9.41 8.47
N ALA A 107 -5.90 9.71 7.77
CA ALA A 107 -4.74 10.36 8.38
C ALA A 107 -5.10 11.71 9.00
N ALA A 108 -5.89 12.52 8.29
CA ALA A 108 -6.36 13.82 8.80
C ALA A 108 -7.29 13.66 10.01
N ILE A 109 -8.22 12.71 9.98
CA ILE A 109 -9.12 12.40 11.10
C ILE A 109 -8.30 12.01 12.33
N GLU A 110 -7.32 11.13 12.18
CA GLU A 110 -6.47 10.66 13.28
C GLU A 110 -5.55 11.74 13.84
N LEU A 111 -5.01 12.61 13.00
CA LEU A 111 -4.25 13.78 13.46
C LEU A 111 -5.13 14.71 14.31
N ILE A 112 -6.33 15.02 13.83
CA ILE A 112 -7.29 15.88 14.57
C ILE A 112 -7.73 15.20 15.87
N ARG A 113 -8.00 13.89 15.85
CA ARG A 113 -8.38 13.13 17.04
C ARG A 113 -7.29 13.21 18.12
N ARG A 114 -6.04 13.00 17.73
CA ARG A 114 -4.90 13.05 18.64
C ARG A 114 -4.61 14.46 19.14
N ASP A 115 -4.75 15.46 18.26
CA ASP A 115 -4.55 16.85 18.64
C ASP A 115 -5.57 17.33 19.68
N ARG A 116 -6.84 16.95 19.52
CA ARG A 116 -7.93 17.35 20.44
C ARG A 116 -8.01 16.53 21.71
N ALA A 117 -7.26 15.44 21.83
CA ALA A 117 -7.28 14.62 23.03
C ALA A 117 -6.71 15.37 24.24
N ALA A 118 -7.37 15.28 25.39
CA ALA A 118 -6.94 15.91 26.63
C ALA A 118 -5.61 15.36 27.18
N GLY A 119 -5.17 14.19 26.72
CA GLY A 119 -3.92 13.53 27.09
C GLY A 119 -3.37 12.68 25.94
N LYS A 120 -2.25 12.02 26.18
CA LYS A 120 -1.65 11.11 25.20
C LYS A 120 -2.54 9.88 25.01
N LEU A 121 -2.98 9.66 23.79
CA LEU A 121 -3.61 8.42 23.41
C LEU A 121 -2.54 7.32 23.18
N PRO A 122 -2.86 6.04 23.40
CA PRO A 122 -1.93 4.95 23.14
C PRO A 122 -1.54 4.89 21.66
N VAL A 123 -0.50 4.13 21.35
CA VAL A 123 -0.20 3.75 19.96
C VAL A 123 -1.28 2.79 19.49
N GLU A 124 -1.87 3.09 18.36
CA GLU A 124 -2.95 2.30 17.75
C GLU A 124 -2.62 2.00 16.29
N THR A 125 -2.99 0.83 15.81
CA THR A 125 -2.82 0.43 14.42
C THR A 125 -4.19 0.31 13.75
N ILE A 126 -4.32 0.87 12.55
CA ILE A 126 -5.54 0.83 11.73
C ILE A 126 -5.19 0.25 10.37
N ASN A 127 -5.81 -0.90 10.04
CA ASN A 127 -5.77 -1.46 8.70
C ASN A 127 -6.78 -0.72 7.81
N ILE A 128 -6.36 -0.30 6.62
CA ILE A 128 -7.20 0.43 5.68
C ILE A 128 -7.30 -0.36 4.39
N VAL A 129 -8.53 -0.71 3.99
CA VAL A 129 -8.79 -1.46 2.76
C VAL A 129 -9.83 -0.75 1.91
N GLY A 130 -9.78 -1.00 0.62
CA GLY A 130 -10.80 -0.53 -0.32
C GLY A 130 -12.12 -1.32 -0.23
N PRO A 131 -13.11 -0.90 -1.01
CA PRO A 131 -14.46 -1.48 -0.97
C PRO A 131 -14.53 -2.90 -1.52
N ASP A 132 -13.68 -3.22 -2.50
CA ASP A 132 -13.74 -4.45 -3.28
C ASP A 132 -12.44 -5.25 -3.17
N ILE A 133 -12.57 -6.57 -3.24
CA ILE A 133 -11.44 -7.48 -3.42
C ILE A 133 -11.34 -7.77 -4.91
N LEU A 134 -10.25 -7.37 -5.54
CA LEU A 134 -10.04 -7.49 -6.98
C LEU A 134 -8.97 -8.52 -7.29
N THR A 135 -9.31 -9.49 -8.12
CA THR A 135 -8.36 -10.45 -8.70
C THR A 135 -7.62 -9.83 -9.89
N GLY A 136 -6.54 -10.46 -10.33
CA GLY A 136 -5.83 -10.02 -11.54
C GLY A 136 -6.71 -10.01 -12.79
N ALA A 137 -7.65 -10.95 -12.87
CA ALA A 137 -8.62 -11.01 -13.96
C ALA A 137 -9.64 -9.86 -13.89
N ASP A 138 -10.09 -9.48 -12.69
CA ASP A 138 -11.01 -8.36 -12.51
C ASP A 138 -10.35 -7.03 -12.92
N VAL A 139 -9.10 -6.81 -12.50
CA VAL A 139 -8.36 -5.60 -12.89
C VAL A 139 -8.11 -5.56 -14.39
N ALA A 140 -7.74 -6.67 -15.03
CA ALA A 140 -7.58 -6.75 -16.47
C ALA A 140 -8.91 -6.47 -17.21
N ALA A 141 -10.05 -6.91 -16.67
CA ALA A 141 -11.37 -6.59 -17.22
C ALA A 141 -11.68 -5.08 -17.11
N ILE A 142 -11.38 -4.46 -15.99
CA ILE A 142 -11.53 -3.01 -15.80
C ILE A 142 -10.66 -2.23 -16.79
N TRP A 143 -9.40 -2.63 -16.98
CA TRP A 143 -8.53 -2.03 -18.00
C TRP A 143 -9.07 -2.22 -19.42
N THR A 144 -9.68 -3.38 -19.71
CA THR A 144 -10.35 -3.64 -21.01
C THR A 144 -11.49 -2.64 -21.26
N GLU A 145 -12.31 -2.38 -20.26
CA GLU A 145 -13.38 -1.39 -20.35
C GLU A 145 -12.82 0.03 -20.55
N VAL A 146 -11.78 0.40 -19.79
CA VAL A 146 -11.18 1.72 -19.83
C VAL A 146 -10.55 2.02 -21.20
N LEU A 147 -9.80 1.06 -21.76
CA LEU A 147 -9.06 1.24 -23.01
C LEU A 147 -9.88 0.89 -24.26
N GLY A 148 -11.02 0.22 -24.10
CA GLY A 148 -11.83 -0.25 -25.23
C GLY A 148 -11.15 -1.33 -26.07
N SER A 149 -10.13 -2.00 -25.54
CA SER A 149 -9.38 -3.07 -26.20
C SER A 149 -9.12 -4.22 -25.20
N PRO A 150 -9.10 -5.49 -25.64
CA PRO A 150 -8.90 -6.62 -24.74
C PRO A 150 -7.54 -6.56 -24.03
N ILE A 151 -7.55 -6.61 -22.71
CA ILE A 151 -6.36 -6.72 -21.86
C ILE A 151 -6.37 -8.09 -21.22
N ALA A 152 -5.30 -8.85 -21.43
CA ALA A 152 -5.14 -10.15 -20.82
C ALA A 152 -4.51 -10.01 -19.42
N TYR A 153 -4.88 -10.92 -18.51
CA TYR A 153 -4.12 -11.04 -17.26
C TYR A 153 -2.83 -11.82 -17.50
N GLY A 154 -1.70 -11.29 -17.05
CA GLY A 154 -0.36 -11.86 -17.25
C GLY A 154 -0.05 -13.09 -16.40
N GLY A 155 -0.91 -13.39 -15.40
CA GLY A 155 -0.78 -14.53 -14.51
C GLY A 155 0.13 -14.28 -13.31
N ASP A 156 0.24 -15.31 -12.46
CA ASP A 156 0.83 -15.23 -11.12
C ASP A 156 2.26 -15.77 -11.02
N ALA A 157 2.99 -15.84 -12.14
CA ALA A 157 4.36 -16.34 -12.15
C ALA A 157 5.37 -15.30 -11.60
N PRO A 158 5.81 -15.37 -10.33
CA PRO A 158 6.66 -14.34 -9.72
C PRO A 158 7.99 -14.15 -10.43
N GLY A 159 8.57 -15.22 -10.97
CA GLY A 159 9.85 -15.14 -11.72
C GLY A 159 9.75 -14.36 -13.03
N GLY A 160 8.63 -14.45 -13.73
CA GLY A 160 8.36 -13.63 -14.92
C GLY A 160 8.19 -12.17 -14.59
N PHE A 161 7.55 -11.87 -13.45
CA PHE A 161 7.39 -10.53 -12.93
C PHE A 161 8.73 -9.89 -12.56
N GLU A 162 9.60 -10.60 -11.82
CA GLU A 162 10.96 -10.13 -11.50
C GLU A 162 11.76 -9.80 -12.76
N ALA A 163 11.81 -10.70 -13.74
CA ALA A 163 12.53 -10.48 -14.98
C ALA A 163 11.99 -9.26 -15.76
N SER A 164 10.70 -9.02 -15.73
CA SER A 164 10.08 -7.83 -16.31
C SER A 164 10.48 -6.55 -15.58
N MET A 165 10.42 -6.55 -14.25
CA MET A 165 10.75 -5.39 -13.41
C MET A 165 12.24 -5.02 -13.51
N ALA A 166 13.14 -5.98 -13.67
CA ALA A 166 14.59 -5.75 -13.82
C ALA A 166 14.95 -4.87 -15.04
N ASN A 167 14.04 -4.72 -16.00
CA ASN A 167 14.23 -3.79 -17.13
C ASN A 167 13.99 -2.31 -16.76
N PHE A 168 13.34 -2.04 -15.62
CA PHE A 168 12.88 -0.69 -15.23
C PHE A 168 13.45 -0.22 -13.91
N MET A 169 14.02 -1.14 -13.11
CA MET A 169 14.53 -0.84 -11.79
C MET A 169 15.80 -1.67 -11.48
N PRO A 170 16.57 -1.33 -10.43
CA PRO A 170 17.73 -2.13 -10.01
C PRO A 170 17.33 -3.57 -9.66
N GLU A 171 18.21 -4.53 -9.93
CA GLU A 171 17.96 -5.97 -9.72
C GLU A 171 17.51 -6.30 -8.28
N TRP A 172 18.11 -5.66 -7.28
CA TRP A 172 17.71 -5.87 -5.88
C TRP A 172 16.26 -5.44 -5.61
N MET A 173 15.80 -4.40 -6.30
CA MET A 173 14.41 -3.91 -6.16
C MET A 173 13.45 -4.82 -6.93
N ALA A 174 13.82 -5.30 -8.11
CA ALA A 174 13.04 -6.28 -8.87
C ALA A 174 12.87 -7.59 -8.07
N TYR A 175 13.94 -8.04 -7.42
CA TYR A 175 13.90 -9.17 -6.49
C TYR A 175 12.95 -8.91 -5.31
N GLU A 176 13.04 -7.73 -4.69
CA GLU A 176 12.14 -7.35 -3.60
C GLU A 176 10.67 -7.33 -4.03
N MET A 177 10.38 -6.79 -5.22
CA MET A 177 9.03 -6.82 -5.79
C MET A 177 8.50 -8.25 -5.97
N ARG A 178 9.37 -9.19 -6.36
CA ARG A 178 8.99 -10.61 -6.46
C ARG A 178 8.62 -11.20 -5.10
N ILE A 179 9.47 -11.04 -4.07
CA ILE A 179 9.15 -11.57 -2.73
C ILE A 179 7.94 -10.87 -2.10
N MET A 180 7.69 -9.62 -2.44
CA MET A 180 6.48 -8.91 -2.03
C MET A 180 5.23 -9.47 -2.71
N ALA A 181 5.34 -9.92 -3.97
CA ALA A 181 4.24 -10.53 -4.71
C ALA A 181 3.87 -11.93 -4.19
N GLU A 182 4.81 -12.69 -3.63
CA GLU A 182 4.57 -14.05 -3.15
C GLU A 182 3.42 -14.15 -2.12
N PRO A 183 3.37 -13.33 -1.05
CA PRO A 183 2.23 -13.30 -0.14
C PRO A 183 0.91 -12.89 -0.81
N TYR A 184 0.96 -12.01 -1.81
CA TYR A 184 -0.26 -11.63 -2.54
C TYR A 184 -0.83 -12.81 -3.31
N VAL A 185 0.05 -13.62 -3.92
CA VAL A 185 -0.33 -14.83 -4.63
C VAL A 185 -0.79 -15.92 -3.66
N SER A 186 -0.14 -16.13 -2.52
CA SER A 186 -0.48 -17.21 -1.59
C SER A 186 -1.69 -16.92 -0.71
N ASP A 187 -1.76 -15.73 -0.13
CA ASP A 187 -2.71 -15.36 0.92
C ASP A 187 -3.71 -14.28 0.50
N GLY A 188 -3.38 -13.52 -0.55
CA GLY A 188 -4.10 -12.30 -0.94
C GLY A 188 -3.79 -11.15 0.02
N MET A 189 -4.08 -9.93 -0.39
CA MET A 189 -4.08 -8.77 0.50
C MET A 189 -5.52 -8.48 0.91
N ILE A 190 -6.09 -9.39 1.69
CA ILE A 190 -7.47 -9.38 2.14
C ILE A 190 -7.55 -9.49 3.66
N LEU A 191 -8.65 -9.00 4.20
CA LEU A 191 -8.91 -9.11 5.63
C LEU A 191 -9.03 -10.54 6.09
N GLN A 192 -8.35 -10.87 7.18
CA GLN A 192 -8.51 -12.11 7.90
C GLN A 192 -9.60 -11.96 8.99
N GLU A 193 -10.12 -13.11 9.42
CA GLU A 193 -11.10 -13.15 10.51
C GLU A 193 -10.48 -12.65 11.81
N GLY A 194 -10.57 -11.67 12.39
CA GLY A 194 -9.91 -11.06 13.55
C GLY A 194 -9.31 -9.70 13.27
N ASP A 195 -9.10 -9.34 12.01
CA ASP A 195 -8.68 -8.00 11.62
C ASP A 195 -9.85 -6.98 11.70
N ARG A 196 -11.09 -7.46 11.86
CA ARG A 196 -12.33 -6.67 11.75
C ARG A 196 -12.45 -5.55 12.77
N GLU A 197 -11.90 -5.69 13.95
CA GLU A 197 -12.00 -4.69 15.01
C GLU A 197 -11.10 -3.46 14.78
N ARG A 198 -10.12 -3.59 13.86
CA ARG A 198 -9.14 -2.53 13.53
C ARG A 198 -9.27 -2.02 12.11
N LEU A 199 -10.43 -2.26 11.50
CA LEU A 199 -10.64 -2.01 10.09
C LEU A 199 -11.40 -0.74 9.84
N VAL A 200 -10.90 0.07 8.91
CA VAL A 200 -11.69 1.10 8.24
C VAL A 200 -11.85 0.69 6.77
N LYS A 201 -13.08 0.35 6.40
CA LYS A 201 -13.48 0.18 5.01
C LYS A 201 -14.07 1.49 4.52
N MET A 202 -13.45 2.11 3.53
CA MET A 202 -13.92 3.37 2.96
C MET A 202 -14.88 3.09 1.79
N PRO A 203 -16.18 3.39 1.93
CA PRO A 203 -17.13 3.23 0.84
C PRO A 203 -16.96 4.37 -0.19
N GLY A 204 -17.14 4.04 -1.46
CA GLY A 204 -17.39 5.02 -2.51
C GLY A 204 -16.21 5.41 -3.42
N ARG A 205 -15.00 4.93 -3.13
CA ARG A 205 -13.85 5.10 -4.04
C ARG A 205 -13.27 3.73 -4.37
N ASP A 206 -13.65 3.21 -5.52
CA ASP A 206 -13.23 1.92 -6.06
C ASP A 206 -12.31 2.10 -7.28
N LEU A 207 -11.84 1.01 -7.85
CA LEU A 207 -11.01 1.06 -9.05
C LEU A 207 -11.79 1.62 -10.28
N HIS A 208 -13.10 1.49 -10.31
CA HIS A 208 -13.93 2.11 -11.34
C HIS A 208 -13.96 3.63 -11.20
N SER A 209 -13.95 4.18 -9.99
CA SER A 209 -13.83 5.63 -9.79
C SER A 209 -12.43 6.17 -10.11
N TYR A 210 -11.39 5.33 -10.00
CA TYR A 210 -10.04 5.64 -10.49
C TYR A 210 -9.99 5.76 -12.02
N ARG A 211 -10.88 5.08 -12.74
CA ARG A 211 -11.05 5.19 -14.20
C ARG A 211 -11.10 6.63 -14.67
N GLU A 212 -11.86 7.49 -14.00
CA GLU A 212 -11.98 8.90 -14.35
C GLU A 212 -10.66 9.64 -14.17
N THR A 213 -9.91 9.31 -13.13
CA THR A 213 -8.61 9.93 -12.80
C THR A 213 -7.50 9.43 -13.74
N ALA A 214 -7.44 8.12 -14.01
CA ALA A 214 -6.43 7.52 -14.88
C ALA A 214 -6.60 7.97 -16.34
N LEU A 215 -7.85 8.13 -16.82
CA LEU A 215 -8.14 8.65 -18.16
C LEU A 215 -7.83 10.14 -18.28
N ALA A 216 -8.03 10.93 -17.23
CA ALA A 216 -7.71 12.36 -17.23
C ALA A 216 -6.20 12.63 -17.28
N GLN A 217 -5.37 11.68 -16.82
CA GLN A 217 -3.90 11.78 -16.89
C GLN A 217 -3.33 11.16 -18.18
N ALA A 218 -4.14 10.53 -18.98
CA ALA A 218 -3.75 9.79 -20.18
C ALA A 218 -4.02 10.56 -21.51
N GLY A 219 -4.61 11.74 -21.45
CA GLY A 219 -4.77 12.71 -22.56
C GLY A 219 -3.74 13.80 -22.47
#